data_5ea703a6134e1bd9f82c748a73acb1af
#
_entry.id   5ea703a6134e1bd9f82c748a73acb1af
#
_cell.length_a   1.000
_cell.length_b   1.000
_cell.length_c   1.000
_cell.angle_alpha   90.00
_cell.angle_beta   90.00
_cell.angle_gamma   90.00
#
_symmetry.space_group_name_H-M   'P 1'
#
loop_
_entity.id
_entity.type
_entity.pdbx_description
1 polymer ?
#
loop_
_entity_poly.entity_id
_entity_poly.type
_entity_poly.pdbx_seq_one_letter_code
_entity_poly.pdbx_strand_id
1 'polypeptide(L)'
;MQKVNEPVHVIGAGLAGCEAAWQLVQRGVPVILYEKRPLKSDAAHKTDKFAELVCSNSLRAGNIENAVGLLKEEMRRLDSVIMACADEHKVPAGGALAVDREGFAEAVTQKIKNHPLITVKNEEVTSLASLEGVVITATGPLTDGALAEEIAQLAGEDYFHFFDAAAPIVTADSLDYSKVYRASRYDKGDADYLNCPFETKEEYVAFWEALRTAELAPVKDFEKEVFFEACMPIEEMARRGEDTMRFGPLKPVGLVDKRTGKEAYAVVQLRQDDAAASLYNIVGFQTHLKWGEQKRRSEERRVGKECRSRWS
;
A
#
# COMPACT_ATOMS: atom_id res chain seq x y z
N MET A 1 -29.21 26.32 8.02
CA MET A 1 -28.87 25.10 7.23
C MET A 1 -30.09 24.20 7.25
N GLN A 2 -30.65 23.88 6.10
CA GLN A 2 -31.67 22.83 6.02
C GLN A 2 -31.03 21.51 6.46
N LYS A 3 -31.66 20.83 7.43
CA LYS A 3 -31.25 19.47 7.78
C LYS A 3 -31.48 18.59 6.55
N VAL A 4 -30.43 18.02 5.99
CA VAL A 4 -30.55 16.95 5.00
C VAL A 4 -31.10 15.75 5.77
N ASN A 5 -32.40 15.51 5.64
CA ASN A 5 -33.07 14.41 6.36
C ASN A 5 -32.93 13.06 5.64
N GLU A 6 -32.51 13.08 4.38
CA GLU A 6 -32.28 11.87 3.59
C GLU A 6 -30.82 11.41 3.72
N PRO A 7 -30.57 10.12 3.91
CA PRO A 7 -29.22 9.60 4.02
C PRO A 7 -28.50 9.71 2.67
N VAL A 8 -27.20 10.01 2.73
CA VAL A 8 -26.30 9.89 1.57
C VAL A 8 -25.82 8.44 1.47
N HIS A 9 -25.90 7.88 0.27
CA HIS A 9 -25.40 6.55 -0.03
C HIS A 9 -23.90 6.61 -0.36
N VAL A 10 -23.08 5.85 0.35
CA VAL A 10 -21.64 5.69 0.08
C VAL A 10 -21.36 4.23 -0.28
N ILE A 11 -20.83 3.99 -1.46
CA ILE A 11 -20.55 2.63 -1.96
C ILE A 11 -19.05 2.35 -1.86
N GLY A 12 -18.68 1.34 -1.08
CA GLY A 12 -17.31 0.93 -0.79
C GLY A 12 -16.78 1.48 0.53
N ALA A 13 -16.32 0.59 1.42
CA ALA A 13 -15.72 0.94 2.71
C ALA A 13 -14.18 0.90 2.66
N GLY A 14 -13.59 1.32 1.54
CA GLY A 14 -12.17 1.61 1.42
C GLY A 14 -11.78 2.93 2.10
N LEU A 15 -10.53 3.37 1.90
CA LEU A 15 -10.03 4.64 2.47
C LEU A 15 -10.94 5.83 2.11
N ALA A 16 -11.29 5.96 0.83
CA ALA A 16 -12.09 7.09 0.34
C ALA A 16 -13.53 7.04 0.86
N GLY A 17 -14.17 5.86 0.87
CA GLY A 17 -15.54 5.72 1.32
C GLY A 17 -15.69 5.93 2.83
N CYS A 18 -14.75 5.43 3.62
CA CYS A 18 -14.73 5.68 5.07
C CYS A 18 -14.54 7.17 5.38
N GLU A 19 -13.64 7.84 4.67
CA GLU A 19 -13.42 9.28 4.83
C GLU A 19 -14.67 10.07 4.42
N ALA A 20 -15.28 9.75 3.27
CA ALA A 20 -16.50 10.42 2.80
C ALA A 20 -17.66 10.24 3.81
N ALA A 21 -17.88 9.01 4.28
CA ALA A 21 -18.90 8.73 5.29
C ALA A 21 -18.65 9.54 6.58
N TRP A 22 -17.41 9.56 7.05
CA TRP A 22 -17.01 10.30 8.24
C TRP A 22 -17.24 11.80 8.10
N GLN A 23 -16.81 12.40 7.00
CA GLN A 23 -16.97 13.82 6.74
C GLN A 23 -18.47 14.25 6.65
N LEU A 24 -19.32 13.38 6.12
CA LEU A 24 -20.77 13.62 6.08
C LEU A 24 -21.36 13.62 7.49
N VAL A 25 -21.06 12.61 8.30
CA VAL A 25 -21.67 12.51 9.64
C VAL A 25 -21.14 13.56 10.61
N GLN A 26 -19.90 14.03 10.45
CA GLN A 26 -19.39 15.20 11.20
C GLN A 26 -20.21 16.48 10.92
N ARG A 27 -20.88 16.54 9.76
CA ARG A 27 -21.78 17.63 9.38
C ARG A 27 -23.26 17.33 9.68
N GLY A 28 -23.51 16.24 10.41
CA GLY A 28 -24.86 15.82 10.81
C GLY A 28 -25.69 15.20 9.69
N VAL A 29 -25.06 14.77 8.60
CA VAL A 29 -25.72 14.09 7.47
C VAL A 29 -25.69 12.57 7.71
N PRO A 30 -26.85 11.88 7.78
CA PRO A 30 -26.90 10.43 7.90
C PRO A 30 -26.31 9.74 6.66
N VAL A 31 -25.69 8.58 6.86
CA VAL A 31 -25.02 7.81 5.78
C VAL A 31 -25.48 6.36 5.79
N ILE A 32 -25.74 5.82 4.61
CA ILE A 32 -25.82 4.37 4.37
C ILE A 32 -24.54 3.98 3.63
N LEU A 33 -23.67 3.23 4.31
CA LEU A 33 -22.41 2.75 3.76
C LEU A 33 -22.55 1.30 3.31
N TYR A 34 -22.31 1.05 2.03
CA TYR A 34 -22.37 -0.28 1.42
C TYR A 34 -20.97 -0.88 1.29
N GLU A 35 -20.80 -2.10 1.78
CA GLU A 35 -19.57 -2.87 1.61
C GLU A 35 -19.92 -4.31 1.22
N LYS A 36 -19.37 -4.78 0.10
CA LYS A 36 -19.65 -6.14 -0.39
C LYS A 36 -19.07 -7.25 0.47
N ARG A 37 -17.98 -6.97 1.21
CA ARG A 37 -17.38 -7.94 2.13
C ARG A 37 -18.18 -8.04 3.44
N PRO A 38 -18.27 -9.20 4.06
CA PRO A 38 -17.61 -10.48 3.70
C PRO A 38 -18.36 -11.31 2.65
N LEU A 39 -19.50 -10.87 2.12
CA LEU A 39 -20.34 -11.66 1.23
C LEU A 39 -19.66 -11.96 -0.13
N LYS A 40 -18.92 -10.98 -0.65
CA LYS A 40 -18.14 -11.11 -1.89
C LYS A 40 -16.76 -10.51 -1.67
N SER A 41 -15.73 -11.31 -1.83
CA SER A 41 -14.33 -10.85 -1.80
C SER A 41 -13.85 -10.50 -3.21
N ASP A 42 -12.81 -9.66 -3.28
CA ASP A 42 -12.06 -9.42 -4.50
C ASP A 42 -10.63 -9.99 -4.40
N ALA A 43 -9.85 -9.83 -5.47
CA ALA A 43 -8.54 -10.45 -5.57
C ALA A 43 -7.48 -9.84 -4.63
N ALA A 44 -7.69 -8.61 -4.13
CA ALA A 44 -6.69 -7.88 -3.36
C ALA A 44 -6.95 -7.86 -1.86
N HIS A 45 -8.22 -7.77 -1.45
CA HIS A 45 -8.60 -7.73 -0.04
C HIS A 45 -8.64 -9.12 0.57
N LYS A 46 -8.18 -9.25 1.82
CA LYS A 46 -8.06 -10.51 2.54
C LYS A 46 -8.92 -10.58 3.81
N THR A 47 -9.35 -9.43 4.29
CA THR A 47 -10.17 -9.29 5.49
C THR A 47 -11.49 -8.60 5.18
N ASP A 48 -12.40 -8.59 6.14
CA ASP A 48 -13.64 -7.81 6.11
C ASP A 48 -13.50 -6.43 6.75
N LYS A 49 -12.28 -6.05 7.14
CA LYS A 49 -11.99 -4.75 7.75
C LYS A 49 -12.07 -3.63 6.71
N PHE A 50 -12.55 -2.48 7.17
CA PHE A 50 -12.62 -1.27 6.35
C PHE A 50 -11.25 -0.64 6.17
N ALA A 51 -11.06 0.13 5.11
CA ALA A 51 -9.81 0.81 4.79
C ALA A 51 -8.56 -0.10 4.79
N GLU A 52 -8.73 -1.38 4.45
CA GLU A 52 -7.62 -2.33 4.36
C GLU A 52 -6.57 -1.86 3.34
N LEU A 53 -5.30 -1.85 3.76
CA LEU A 53 -4.18 -1.49 2.92
C LEU A 53 -3.64 -2.71 2.18
N VAL A 54 -3.96 -2.84 0.91
CA VAL A 54 -3.67 -4.06 0.10
C VAL A 54 -2.28 -4.10 -0.53
N CYS A 55 -1.65 -2.95 -0.81
CA CYS A 55 -0.35 -2.89 -1.48
C CYS A 55 0.79 -2.62 -0.49
N SER A 56 0.74 -1.51 0.21
CA SER A 56 1.80 -1.03 1.10
C SER A 56 1.18 -0.48 2.38
N ASN A 57 1.90 -0.60 3.51
CA ASN A 57 1.49 0.02 4.76
C ASN A 57 1.82 1.52 4.83
N SER A 58 2.39 2.10 3.77
CA SER A 58 2.77 3.50 3.72
C SER A 58 1.70 4.36 3.06
N LEU A 59 1.33 5.42 3.73
CA LEU A 59 0.53 6.52 3.19
C LEU A 59 1.42 7.63 2.58
N ARG A 60 2.65 7.29 2.13
CA ARG A 60 3.65 8.19 1.52
C ARG A 60 4.25 9.18 2.55
N ALA A 61 4.84 10.29 2.07
CA ALA A 61 5.50 11.27 2.94
C ALA A 61 4.55 11.84 4.01
N GLY A 62 5.08 11.97 5.25
CA GLY A 62 4.39 12.56 6.39
C GLY A 62 4.76 14.02 6.66
N ASN A 63 5.91 14.49 6.15
CA ASN A 63 6.44 15.81 6.46
C ASN A 63 5.72 16.92 5.70
N ILE A 64 5.35 17.99 6.38
CA ILE A 64 4.59 19.14 5.85
C ILE A 64 5.31 19.86 4.69
N GLU A 65 6.63 19.78 4.64
CA GLU A 65 7.46 20.36 3.58
C GLU A 65 7.28 19.65 2.23
N ASN A 66 6.61 18.49 2.24
CA ASN A 66 6.29 17.72 1.07
C ASN A 66 4.79 17.88 0.73
N ALA A 67 4.45 18.07 -0.55
CA ALA A 67 3.07 18.29 -0.98
C ALA A 67 2.10 17.23 -0.43
N VAL A 68 2.51 15.94 -0.42
CA VAL A 68 1.69 14.86 0.12
C VAL A 68 1.54 14.96 1.64
N GLY A 69 2.58 15.43 2.34
CA GLY A 69 2.53 15.67 3.79
C GLY A 69 1.68 16.88 4.14
N LEU A 70 1.75 17.95 3.34
CA LEU A 70 0.88 19.12 3.48
C LEU A 70 -0.59 18.75 3.33
N LEU A 71 -0.94 17.97 2.29
CA LEU A 71 -2.31 17.48 2.13
C LEU A 71 -2.81 16.69 3.35
N LYS A 72 -1.96 15.87 3.97
CA LYS A 72 -2.33 15.15 5.20
C LYS A 72 -2.59 16.09 6.38
N GLU A 73 -1.81 17.15 6.49
CA GLU A 73 -2.05 18.17 7.51
C GLU A 73 -3.38 18.91 7.28
N GLU A 74 -3.71 19.21 6.04
CA GLU A 74 -5.04 19.77 5.69
C GLU A 74 -6.17 18.79 6.06
N MET A 75 -6.00 17.50 5.79
CA MET A 75 -6.96 16.46 6.21
C MET A 75 -7.08 16.38 7.73
N ARG A 76 -5.98 16.49 8.49
CA ARG A 76 -6.04 16.53 9.98
C ARG A 76 -6.87 17.70 10.48
N ARG A 77 -6.72 18.88 9.87
CA ARG A 77 -7.51 20.08 10.20
C ARG A 77 -8.99 19.95 9.85
N LEU A 78 -9.34 18.99 8.97
CA LEU A 78 -10.71 18.63 8.65
C LEU A 78 -11.24 17.45 9.49
N ASP A 79 -10.53 17.07 10.56
CA ASP A 79 -10.88 15.96 11.46
C ASP A 79 -11.03 14.61 10.70
N SER A 80 -10.11 14.34 9.77
CA SER A 80 -10.10 13.10 8.98
C SER A 80 -10.00 11.86 9.86
N VAL A 81 -10.91 10.90 9.69
CA VAL A 81 -10.87 9.60 10.38
C VAL A 81 -9.65 8.79 9.95
N ILE A 82 -9.29 8.86 8.68
CA ILE A 82 -8.13 8.15 8.12
C ILE A 82 -6.85 8.67 8.75
N MET A 83 -6.69 9.99 8.85
CA MET A 83 -5.49 10.57 9.47
C MET A 83 -5.43 10.31 10.97
N ALA A 84 -6.55 10.42 11.69
CA ALA A 84 -6.61 10.12 13.12
C ALA A 84 -6.19 8.68 13.42
N CYS A 85 -6.72 7.68 12.67
CA CYS A 85 -6.34 6.28 12.83
C CYS A 85 -4.90 6.01 12.37
N ALA A 86 -4.43 6.70 11.32
CA ALA A 86 -3.05 6.54 10.85
C ALA A 86 -2.03 7.07 11.87
N ASP A 87 -2.29 8.20 12.51
CA ASP A 87 -1.42 8.78 13.53
C ASP A 87 -1.39 7.91 14.81
N GLU A 88 -2.53 7.30 15.18
CA GLU A 88 -2.67 6.37 16.31
C GLU A 88 -1.90 5.06 16.10
N HIS A 89 -1.85 4.56 14.86
CA HIS A 89 -1.22 3.28 14.49
C HIS A 89 0.10 3.44 13.71
N LYS A 90 0.74 4.59 13.84
CA LYS A 90 2.00 4.88 13.16
C LYS A 90 3.11 3.92 13.59
N VAL A 91 3.88 3.44 12.59
CA VAL A 91 5.12 2.68 12.80
C VAL A 91 6.32 3.45 12.27
N PRO A 92 7.55 3.17 12.77
CA PRO A 92 8.77 3.84 12.33
C PRO A 92 9.00 3.69 10.82
N ALA A 93 9.11 4.82 10.11
CA ALA A 93 9.29 4.86 8.66
C ALA A 93 10.01 6.13 8.16
N GLY A 94 10.89 6.73 8.95
CA GLY A 94 11.62 7.95 8.61
C GLY A 94 10.67 9.09 8.24
N GLY A 95 10.83 9.66 7.05
CA GLY A 95 9.97 10.74 6.55
C GLY A 95 8.61 10.29 5.98
N ALA A 96 8.32 9.00 5.96
CA ALA A 96 7.03 8.48 5.52
C ALA A 96 6.05 8.32 6.70
N LEU A 97 4.76 8.41 6.42
CA LEU A 97 3.72 7.94 7.32
C LEU A 97 3.39 6.49 6.97
N ALA A 98 3.90 5.56 7.76
CA ALA A 98 3.54 4.15 7.66
C ALA A 98 2.77 3.71 8.91
N VAL A 99 1.92 2.71 8.77
CA VAL A 99 1.04 2.26 9.84
C VAL A 99 1.12 0.74 10.03
N ASP A 100 0.81 0.28 11.23
CA ASP A 100 0.42 -1.10 11.46
C ASP A 100 -0.88 -1.37 10.73
N ARG A 101 -0.86 -2.28 9.74
CA ARG A 101 -2.00 -2.49 8.84
C ARG A 101 -3.25 -2.96 9.56
N GLU A 102 -3.08 -3.92 10.46
CA GLU A 102 -4.22 -4.52 11.16
C GLU A 102 -4.83 -3.55 12.16
N GLY A 103 -4.01 -2.92 12.97
CA GLY A 103 -4.46 -1.92 13.94
C GLY A 103 -5.15 -0.74 13.28
N PHE A 104 -4.59 -0.23 12.18
CA PHE A 104 -5.18 0.85 11.40
C PHE A 104 -6.55 0.48 10.83
N ALA A 105 -6.65 -0.66 10.13
CA ALA A 105 -7.90 -1.10 9.52
C ALA A 105 -8.97 -1.39 10.59
N GLU A 106 -8.58 -2.00 11.71
CA GLU A 106 -9.48 -2.24 12.84
C GLU A 106 -10.00 -0.91 13.44
N ALA A 107 -9.12 0.06 13.69
CA ALA A 107 -9.50 1.35 14.25
C ALA A 107 -10.48 2.11 13.35
N VAL A 108 -10.24 2.13 12.03
CA VAL A 108 -11.18 2.73 11.06
C VAL A 108 -12.51 1.99 11.09
N THR A 109 -12.48 0.65 11.06
CA THR A 109 -13.68 -0.18 11.10
C THR A 109 -14.55 0.12 12.32
N GLN A 110 -13.94 0.20 13.49
CA GLN A 110 -14.64 0.47 14.75
C GLN A 110 -15.22 1.89 14.78
N LYS A 111 -14.47 2.90 14.36
CA LYS A 111 -14.96 4.29 14.33
C LYS A 111 -16.15 4.45 13.38
N ILE A 112 -16.13 3.81 12.21
CA ILE A 112 -17.22 3.87 11.24
C ILE A 112 -18.43 3.07 11.70
N LYS A 113 -18.26 1.80 12.12
CA LYS A 113 -19.37 0.93 12.53
C LYS A 113 -20.09 1.42 13.79
N ASN A 114 -19.39 2.08 14.71
CA ASN A 114 -19.96 2.55 15.96
C ASN A 114 -20.56 3.96 15.88
N HIS A 115 -20.48 4.63 14.73
CA HIS A 115 -21.02 6.00 14.60
C HIS A 115 -22.55 5.96 14.43
N PRO A 116 -23.34 6.70 15.27
CA PRO A 116 -24.80 6.58 15.31
C PRO A 116 -25.51 7.04 14.03
N LEU A 117 -24.87 7.85 13.18
CA LEU A 117 -25.41 8.32 11.91
C LEU A 117 -24.93 7.49 10.71
N ILE A 118 -24.19 6.40 10.91
CA ILE A 118 -23.75 5.50 9.83
C ILE A 118 -24.49 4.17 9.96
N THR A 119 -25.21 3.82 8.91
CA THR A 119 -25.81 2.49 8.77
C THR A 119 -24.97 1.70 7.78
N VAL A 120 -24.30 0.66 8.24
CA VAL A 120 -23.53 -0.23 7.37
C VAL A 120 -24.43 -1.32 6.81
N LYS A 121 -24.37 -1.52 5.49
CA LYS A 121 -25.00 -2.63 4.79
C LYS A 121 -23.93 -3.50 4.11
N ASN A 122 -23.87 -4.76 4.49
CA ASN A 122 -23.02 -5.73 3.82
C ASN A 122 -23.76 -6.30 2.63
N GLU A 123 -23.70 -5.58 1.52
CA GLU A 123 -24.31 -5.96 0.24
C GLU A 123 -23.53 -5.38 -0.94
N GLU A 124 -23.59 -6.08 -2.08
CA GLU A 124 -23.03 -5.56 -3.33
C GLU A 124 -24.04 -4.67 -4.03
N VAL A 125 -23.68 -3.42 -4.28
CA VAL A 125 -24.46 -2.52 -5.14
C VAL A 125 -24.04 -2.77 -6.58
N THR A 126 -24.93 -3.24 -7.40
CA THR A 126 -24.69 -3.57 -8.81
C THR A 126 -25.19 -2.51 -9.79
N SER A 127 -25.99 -1.54 -9.33
CA SER A 127 -26.47 -0.41 -10.14
C SER A 127 -26.71 0.82 -9.27
N LEU A 128 -26.27 1.97 -9.73
CA LEU A 128 -26.49 3.27 -9.09
C LEU A 128 -27.95 3.70 -9.20
N ALA A 129 -28.63 3.32 -10.29
CA ALA A 129 -30.06 3.63 -10.52
C ALA A 129 -30.99 2.98 -9.48
N SER A 130 -30.52 1.99 -8.73
CA SER A 130 -31.30 1.39 -7.63
C SER A 130 -31.35 2.22 -6.36
N LEU A 131 -30.54 3.29 -6.27
CA LEU A 131 -30.42 4.15 -5.09
C LEU A 131 -31.03 5.53 -5.39
N GLU A 132 -31.89 5.97 -4.49
CA GLU A 132 -32.50 7.30 -4.57
C GLU A 132 -31.68 8.34 -3.79
N GLY A 133 -31.58 9.56 -4.30
CA GLY A 133 -30.89 10.66 -3.62
C GLY A 133 -29.42 10.82 -4.02
N VAL A 134 -28.56 11.21 -3.07
CA VAL A 134 -27.14 11.46 -3.32
C VAL A 134 -26.33 10.18 -3.12
N VAL A 135 -25.55 9.83 -4.14
CA VAL A 135 -24.70 8.65 -4.14
C VAL A 135 -23.24 9.05 -4.31
N ILE A 136 -22.36 8.55 -3.45
CA ILE A 136 -20.91 8.67 -3.56
C ILE A 136 -20.35 7.28 -3.86
N THR A 137 -19.77 7.13 -5.05
CA THR A 137 -19.11 5.90 -5.46
C THR A 137 -17.64 5.93 -5.08
N ALA A 138 -17.23 5.05 -4.16
CA ALA A 138 -15.87 4.93 -3.63
C ALA A 138 -15.36 3.47 -3.66
N THR A 139 -15.77 2.73 -4.68
CA THR A 139 -15.53 1.28 -4.84
C THR A 139 -14.10 0.93 -5.25
N GLY A 140 -13.30 1.93 -5.63
CA GLY A 140 -11.89 1.75 -5.97
C GLY A 140 -11.67 1.11 -7.35
N PRO A 141 -10.40 0.83 -7.68
CA PRO A 141 -10.02 0.38 -9.04
C PRO A 141 -10.40 -1.07 -9.34
N LEU A 142 -10.80 -1.86 -8.34
CA LEU A 142 -11.27 -3.25 -8.50
C LEU A 142 -12.79 -3.36 -8.69
N THR A 143 -13.44 -2.28 -9.05
CA THR A 143 -14.85 -2.30 -9.41
C THR A 143 -15.06 -3.13 -10.66
N ASP A 144 -15.97 -4.10 -10.62
CA ASP A 144 -16.25 -5.06 -11.69
C ASP A 144 -17.74 -5.12 -12.05
N GLY A 145 -18.04 -5.86 -13.12
CA GLY A 145 -19.40 -6.17 -13.55
C GLY A 145 -20.24 -4.94 -13.94
N ALA A 146 -21.55 -5.04 -13.72
CA ALA A 146 -22.51 -4.03 -14.16
C ALA A 146 -22.29 -2.64 -13.56
N LEU A 147 -21.81 -2.56 -12.32
CA LEU A 147 -21.49 -1.27 -11.70
C LEU A 147 -20.33 -0.57 -12.42
N ALA A 148 -19.30 -1.31 -12.81
CA ALA A 148 -18.18 -0.74 -13.57
C ALA A 148 -18.64 -0.21 -14.93
N GLU A 149 -19.50 -0.94 -15.64
CA GLU A 149 -20.05 -0.53 -16.92
C GLU A 149 -20.92 0.74 -16.78
N GLU A 150 -21.76 0.82 -15.74
CA GLU A 150 -22.59 1.98 -15.47
C GLU A 150 -21.74 3.22 -15.14
N ILE A 151 -20.70 3.07 -14.32
CA ILE A 151 -19.78 4.17 -13.99
C ILE A 151 -19.04 4.64 -15.26
N ALA A 152 -18.53 3.72 -16.08
CA ALA A 152 -17.85 4.05 -17.33
C ALA A 152 -18.76 4.86 -18.27
N GLN A 153 -20.03 4.44 -18.41
CA GLN A 153 -21.03 5.18 -19.20
C GLN A 153 -21.30 6.60 -18.65
N LEU A 154 -21.41 6.74 -17.33
CA LEU A 154 -21.64 8.04 -16.69
C LEU A 154 -20.42 8.96 -16.78
N ALA A 155 -19.22 8.42 -16.67
CA ALA A 155 -17.96 9.17 -16.76
C ALA A 155 -17.56 9.50 -18.21
N GLY A 156 -18.08 8.77 -19.19
CA GLY A 156 -17.68 8.88 -20.59
C GLY A 156 -16.28 8.33 -20.87
N GLU A 157 -15.78 7.47 -20.01
CA GLU A 157 -14.43 6.89 -20.08
C GLU A 157 -14.45 5.39 -19.77
N ASP A 158 -13.69 4.60 -20.52
CA ASP A 158 -13.62 3.13 -20.40
C ASP A 158 -12.59 2.62 -19.39
N TYR A 159 -12.17 3.42 -18.38
CA TYR A 159 -10.94 3.14 -17.64
C TYR A 159 -11.14 2.85 -16.16
N PHE A 160 -11.20 1.55 -15.81
CA PHE A 160 -10.69 1.06 -14.55
C PHE A 160 -9.34 0.38 -14.80
N HIS A 161 -8.25 1.03 -14.39
CA HIS A 161 -6.93 0.42 -14.46
C HIS A 161 -6.53 -0.05 -13.07
N PHE A 162 -6.40 -1.33 -12.92
CA PHE A 162 -5.81 -1.95 -11.75
C PHE A 162 -4.62 -2.80 -12.17
N PHE A 163 -3.54 -2.66 -11.43
CA PHE A 163 -2.37 -3.50 -11.57
C PHE A 163 -2.02 -4.09 -10.20
N ASP A 164 -2.15 -5.41 -10.07
CA ASP A 164 -1.92 -6.14 -8.82
C ASP A 164 -0.44 -6.51 -8.71
N ALA A 165 0.38 -5.62 -8.15
CA ALA A 165 1.76 -5.93 -7.79
C ALA A 165 1.96 -5.67 -6.30
N ALA A 166 2.11 -6.73 -5.53
CA ALA A 166 2.37 -6.64 -4.10
C ALA A 166 3.87 -6.56 -3.81
N ALA A 167 4.27 -5.73 -2.85
CA ALA A 167 5.62 -5.73 -2.35
C ALA A 167 5.80 -6.90 -1.37
N PRO A 168 6.86 -7.74 -1.51
CA PRO A 168 7.13 -8.83 -0.60
C PRO A 168 7.39 -8.34 0.83
N ILE A 169 6.92 -9.13 1.80
CA ILE A 169 7.16 -8.93 3.23
C ILE A 169 8.09 -10.03 3.73
N VAL A 170 9.10 -9.66 4.49
CA VAL A 170 10.04 -10.57 5.12
C VAL A 170 9.90 -10.52 6.64
N THR A 171 10.14 -11.64 7.32
CA THR A 171 10.10 -11.69 8.78
C THR A 171 11.43 -11.22 9.38
N ALA A 172 11.38 -10.61 10.55
CA ALA A 172 12.57 -10.09 11.24
C ALA A 172 13.60 -11.17 11.54
N ASP A 173 13.16 -12.37 11.87
CA ASP A 173 14.03 -13.54 12.16
C ASP A 173 14.73 -14.11 10.91
N SER A 174 14.26 -13.72 9.70
CA SER A 174 14.93 -14.08 8.44
C SER A 174 16.10 -13.16 8.09
N LEU A 175 16.30 -12.06 8.81
CA LEU A 175 17.32 -11.06 8.51
C LEU A 175 18.66 -11.37 9.19
N ASP A 176 19.73 -11.27 8.41
CA ASP A 176 21.11 -11.34 8.94
C ASP A 176 21.54 -9.95 9.44
N TYR A 177 21.32 -9.69 10.72
CA TYR A 177 21.65 -8.40 11.36
C TYR A 177 23.15 -8.06 11.37
N SER A 178 24.04 -9.00 11.04
CA SER A 178 25.46 -8.68 10.87
C SER A 178 25.73 -7.93 9.55
N LYS A 179 24.84 -8.08 8.56
CA LYS A 179 24.97 -7.50 7.22
C LYS A 179 24.12 -6.26 7.02
N VAL A 180 22.92 -6.23 7.61
CA VAL A 180 22.02 -5.07 7.50
C VAL A 180 22.41 -3.98 8.50
N TYR A 181 22.09 -2.74 8.18
CA TYR A 181 22.33 -1.60 9.06
C TYR A 181 21.12 -0.63 9.04
N ARG A 182 20.95 0.12 10.14
CA ARG A 182 19.93 1.16 10.25
C ARG A 182 20.49 2.50 9.79
N ALA A 183 19.84 3.13 8.83
CA ALA A 183 20.14 4.49 8.41
C ALA A 183 18.92 5.12 7.72
N SER A 184 18.83 6.44 7.78
CA SER A 184 17.97 7.25 6.92
C SER A 184 18.81 7.93 5.85
N ARG A 185 18.21 8.18 4.70
CA ARG A 185 18.91 8.82 3.56
C ARG A 185 19.33 10.25 3.91
N TYR A 186 20.61 10.54 3.74
CA TYR A 186 21.25 11.83 4.10
C TYR A 186 21.15 12.17 5.60
N ASP A 187 21.06 11.16 6.45
CA ASP A 187 20.83 11.32 7.91
C ASP A 187 19.62 12.25 8.23
N LYS A 188 18.59 12.25 7.34
CA LYS A 188 17.38 13.03 7.55
C LYS A 188 16.31 12.19 8.27
N GLY A 189 15.92 12.66 9.45
CA GLY A 189 14.99 11.95 10.35
C GLY A 189 15.65 10.78 11.07
N ASP A 190 14.81 9.94 11.66
CA ASP A 190 15.26 8.76 12.41
C ASP A 190 15.77 7.64 11.49
N ALA A 191 16.71 6.85 11.98
CA ALA A 191 17.30 5.72 11.23
C ALA A 191 16.35 4.50 11.23
N ASP A 192 15.15 4.67 10.72
CA ASP A 192 14.06 3.70 10.81
C ASP A 192 14.14 2.57 9.79
N TYR A 193 14.83 2.80 8.66
CA TYR A 193 14.98 1.77 7.63
C TYR A 193 16.12 0.81 7.94
N LEU A 194 15.88 -0.49 7.72
CA LEU A 194 16.95 -1.46 7.60
C LEU A 194 17.45 -1.47 6.16
N ASN A 195 18.74 -1.31 5.98
CA ASN A 195 19.39 -1.23 4.68
C ASN A 195 20.17 -2.51 4.44
N CYS A 196 19.91 -3.20 3.33
CA CYS A 196 20.57 -4.41 2.89
C CYS A 196 21.51 -4.05 1.72
N PRO A 197 22.82 -3.92 1.95
CA PRO A 197 23.76 -3.49 0.92
C PRO A 197 24.07 -4.61 -0.07
N PHE A 198 24.33 -4.23 -1.31
CA PHE A 198 25.18 -4.92 -2.26
C PHE A 198 26.55 -4.24 -2.19
N GLU A 199 27.52 -4.88 -1.63
CA GLU A 199 28.84 -4.27 -1.42
C GLU A 199 29.58 -4.11 -2.76
N THR A 200 29.40 -5.04 -3.68
CA THR A 200 30.10 -5.05 -4.97
C THR A 200 29.14 -5.00 -6.16
N LYS A 201 29.69 -4.61 -7.33
CA LYS A 201 28.97 -4.64 -8.60
C LYS A 201 28.54 -6.06 -8.96
N GLU A 202 29.40 -7.04 -8.73
CA GLU A 202 29.19 -8.44 -9.08
C GLU A 202 27.98 -9.03 -8.32
N GLU A 203 27.85 -8.72 -7.03
CA GLU A 203 26.69 -9.11 -6.24
C GLU A 203 25.39 -8.51 -6.80
N TYR A 204 25.45 -7.24 -7.16
CA TYR A 204 24.28 -6.55 -7.73
C TYR A 204 23.91 -7.11 -9.11
N VAL A 205 24.87 -7.32 -10.00
CA VAL A 205 24.64 -7.86 -11.35
C VAL A 205 24.04 -9.27 -11.28
N ALA A 206 24.53 -10.13 -10.39
CA ALA A 206 23.95 -11.44 -10.17
C ALA A 206 22.47 -11.36 -9.75
N PHE A 207 22.14 -10.42 -8.89
CA PHE A 207 20.75 -10.16 -8.48
C PHE A 207 19.90 -9.59 -9.62
N TRP A 208 20.42 -8.62 -10.38
CA TRP A 208 19.74 -8.04 -11.53
C TRP A 208 19.43 -9.09 -12.61
N GLU A 209 20.40 -9.92 -13.00
CA GLU A 209 20.20 -11.03 -13.94
C GLU A 209 19.14 -12.01 -13.43
N ALA A 210 19.20 -12.31 -12.14
CA ALA A 210 18.25 -13.16 -11.50
C ALA A 210 16.81 -12.63 -11.60
N LEU A 211 16.57 -11.33 -11.38
CA LEU A 211 15.26 -10.70 -11.55
C LEU A 211 14.82 -10.71 -13.01
N ARG A 212 15.73 -10.37 -13.94
CA ARG A 212 15.46 -10.28 -15.38
C ARG A 212 15.02 -11.60 -15.99
N THR A 213 15.54 -12.72 -15.47
CA THR A 213 15.28 -14.07 -15.97
C THR A 213 14.26 -14.86 -15.16
N ALA A 214 13.70 -14.27 -14.11
CA ALA A 214 12.75 -14.93 -13.22
C ALA A 214 11.40 -15.19 -13.91
N GLU A 215 10.74 -16.27 -13.52
CA GLU A 215 9.41 -16.60 -14.01
C GLU A 215 8.34 -15.70 -13.37
N LEU A 216 7.44 -15.17 -14.23
CA LEU A 216 6.31 -14.37 -13.81
C LEU A 216 5.09 -15.22 -13.49
N ALA A 217 4.26 -14.76 -12.57
CA ALA A 217 2.92 -15.29 -12.39
C ALA A 217 2.07 -14.99 -13.66
N PRO A 218 1.10 -15.82 -14.00
CA PRO A 218 0.21 -15.54 -15.11
C PRO A 218 -0.52 -14.19 -14.87
N VAL A 219 -0.49 -13.33 -15.89
CA VAL A 219 -1.28 -12.09 -15.91
C VAL A 219 -2.76 -12.48 -16.01
N LYS A 220 -3.61 -11.90 -15.16
CA LYS A 220 -5.05 -12.15 -15.20
C LYS A 220 -5.67 -11.38 -16.37
N ASP A 221 -6.74 -11.90 -16.98
CA ASP A 221 -7.36 -11.37 -18.22
C ASP A 221 -7.81 -9.89 -18.13
N PHE A 222 -7.98 -9.35 -16.94
CA PHE A 222 -8.37 -7.95 -16.70
C PHE A 222 -7.18 -7.00 -16.49
N GLU A 223 -5.95 -7.51 -16.40
CA GLU A 223 -4.73 -6.72 -16.21
C GLU A 223 -4.19 -6.31 -17.59
N LYS A 224 -4.33 -5.04 -17.96
CA LYS A 224 -3.57 -4.48 -19.08
C LYS A 224 -2.18 -4.12 -18.55
N GLU A 225 -1.13 -4.47 -19.29
CA GLU A 225 0.28 -4.13 -18.98
C GLU A 225 0.55 -2.61 -19.08
N VAL A 226 -0.29 -1.79 -18.46
CA VAL A 226 -0.08 -0.35 -18.35
C VAL A 226 0.43 -0.06 -16.96
N PHE A 227 1.76 0.03 -16.83
CA PHE A 227 2.41 0.30 -15.55
C PHE A 227 2.45 1.80 -15.28
N PHE A 228 1.98 2.19 -14.10
CA PHE A 228 2.32 3.51 -13.57
C PHE A 228 3.79 3.51 -13.12
N GLU A 229 4.55 4.53 -13.49
CA GLU A 229 5.98 4.67 -13.13
C GLU A 229 6.23 4.45 -11.62
N ALA A 230 5.33 4.97 -10.76
CA ALA A 230 5.46 4.87 -9.31
C ALA A 230 5.18 3.45 -8.72
N CYS A 231 4.56 2.56 -9.51
CA CYS A 231 4.17 1.20 -9.09
C CYS A 231 4.73 0.14 -10.06
N MET A 232 5.75 0.49 -10.83
CA MET A 232 6.36 -0.43 -11.79
C MET A 232 6.97 -1.63 -11.08
N PRO A 233 6.68 -2.88 -11.53
CA PRO A 233 7.30 -4.07 -11.00
C PRO A 233 8.82 -4.04 -11.11
N ILE A 234 9.49 -4.59 -10.11
CA ILE A 234 10.96 -4.56 -10.04
C ILE A 234 11.61 -5.32 -11.19
N GLU A 235 11.00 -6.40 -11.65
CA GLU A 235 11.44 -7.16 -12.82
C GLU A 235 11.33 -6.38 -14.12
N GLU A 236 10.34 -5.51 -14.27
CA GLU A 236 10.23 -4.61 -15.41
C GLU A 236 11.30 -3.50 -15.39
N MET A 237 11.60 -2.98 -14.18
CA MET A 237 12.74 -2.08 -14.02
C MET A 237 14.06 -2.78 -14.39
N ALA A 238 14.22 -4.06 -14.00
CA ALA A 238 15.40 -4.85 -14.34
C ALA A 238 15.53 -5.07 -15.85
N ARG A 239 14.43 -5.26 -16.57
CA ARG A 239 14.43 -5.41 -18.04
C ARG A 239 14.78 -4.13 -18.79
N ARG A 240 14.50 -2.97 -18.21
CA ARG A 240 14.84 -1.65 -18.80
C ARG A 240 16.34 -1.37 -18.81
N GLY A 241 17.13 -2.05 -17.97
CA GLY A 241 18.58 -1.93 -17.95
C GLY A 241 19.21 -2.17 -16.59
N GLU A 242 20.51 -2.52 -16.60
CA GLU A 242 21.29 -2.85 -15.39
C GLU A 242 21.20 -1.75 -14.33
N ASP A 243 21.34 -0.49 -14.72
CA ASP A 243 21.39 0.62 -13.78
C ASP A 243 20.02 1.19 -13.38
N THR A 244 18.92 0.77 -14.02
CA THR A 244 17.58 1.35 -13.77
C THR A 244 17.20 1.28 -12.29
N MET A 245 17.39 0.15 -11.63
CA MET A 245 17.05 -0.01 -10.21
C MET A 245 18.00 0.80 -9.30
N ARG A 246 19.28 0.96 -9.68
CA ARG A 246 20.26 1.77 -8.91
C ARG A 246 19.97 3.25 -8.92
N PHE A 247 19.32 3.77 -9.96
CA PHE A 247 18.82 5.15 -10.02
C PHE A 247 17.39 5.28 -9.47
N GLY A 248 16.75 4.15 -9.15
CA GLY A 248 15.40 4.03 -8.59
C GLY A 248 15.40 3.50 -7.14
N PRO A 249 14.68 2.40 -6.89
CA PRO A 249 14.44 1.87 -5.53
C PRO A 249 15.70 1.40 -4.80
N LEU A 250 16.74 0.98 -5.53
CA LEU A 250 18.01 0.48 -4.95
C LEU A 250 19.11 1.54 -4.92
N LYS A 251 18.77 2.81 -5.04
CA LYS A 251 19.75 3.91 -5.05
C LYS A 251 20.56 3.91 -3.74
N PRO A 252 21.92 3.84 -3.80
CA PRO A 252 22.76 3.84 -2.59
C PRO A 252 23.04 5.22 -2.02
N VAL A 253 22.95 6.26 -2.85
CA VAL A 253 23.40 7.63 -2.53
C VAL A 253 22.70 8.16 -1.27
N GLY A 254 23.49 8.64 -0.33
CA GLY A 254 23.04 9.17 0.95
C GLY A 254 22.75 8.10 2.02
N LEU A 255 23.12 6.83 1.76
CA LEU A 255 23.01 5.71 2.70
C LEU A 255 24.41 5.20 3.04
N VAL A 256 25.07 5.85 3.98
CA VAL A 256 26.41 5.45 4.45
C VAL A 256 26.26 4.42 5.58
N ASP A 257 26.91 3.27 5.44
CA ASP A 257 27.04 2.33 6.54
C ASP A 257 28.06 2.87 7.56
N LYS A 258 27.56 3.29 8.73
CA LYS A 258 28.40 3.86 9.80
C LYS A 258 29.46 2.90 10.33
N ARG A 259 29.33 1.58 10.10
CA ARG A 259 30.32 0.56 10.48
C ARG A 259 31.54 0.58 9.57
N THR A 260 31.33 0.86 8.29
CA THR A 260 32.40 0.87 7.26
C THR A 260 32.79 2.26 6.80
N GLY A 261 31.94 3.26 7.04
CA GLY A 261 32.10 4.62 6.54
C GLY A 261 31.90 4.77 5.03
N LYS A 262 31.34 3.76 4.37
CA LYS A 262 31.21 3.70 2.89
C LYS A 262 29.75 3.59 2.45
N GLU A 263 29.48 4.05 1.24
CA GLU A 263 28.26 3.72 0.50
C GLU A 263 28.46 2.39 -0.24
N ALA A 264 27.42 1.55 -0.25
CA ALA A 264 27.43 0.31 -1.02
C ALA A 264 27.21 0.58 -2.51
N TYR A 265 27.37 -0.43 -3.36
CA TYR A 265 27.11 -0.33 -4.78
C TYR A 265 25.61 -0.14 -5.08
N ALA A 266 24.74 -0.83 -4.35
CA ALA A 266 23.28 -0.64 -4.36
C ALA A 266 22.73 -1.04 -2.98
N VAL A 267 21.52 -0.59 -2.64
CA VAL A 267 20.90 -0.87 -1.33
C VAL A 267 19.43 -1.18 -1.49
N VAL A 268 18.99 -2.31 -0.95
CA VAL A 268 17.57 -2.59 -0.70
C VAL A 268 17.19 -2.05 0.66
N GLN A 269 16.11 -1.28 0.71
CA GLN A 269 15.57 -0.76 1.97
C GLN A 269 14.38 -1.58 2.44
N LEU A 270 14.38 -1.90 3.72
CA LEU A 270 13.27 -2.57 4.39
C LEU A 270 12.60 -1.58 5.35
N ARG A 271 11.27 -1.51 5.30
CA ARG A 271 10.46 -0.68 6.17
C ARG A 271 9.63 -1.56 7.09
N GLN A 272 9.55 -1.20 8.36
CA GLN A 272 8.70 -1.89 9.33
C GLN A 272 7.24 -1.92 8.85
N ASP A 273 6.59 -3.09 8.96
CA ASP A 273 5.23 -3.32 8.47
C ASP A 273 4.21 -3.51 9.62
N ASP A 274 4.67 -3.85 10.81
CA ASP A 274 3.85 -4.05 12.00
C ASP A 274 4.42 -3.33 13.23
N ALA A 275 3.60 -3.10 14.25
CA ALA A 275 4.01 -2.41 15.49
C ALA A 275 5.08 -3.20 16.29
N ALA A 276 5.07 -4.53 16.18
CA ALA A 276 6.01 -5.41 16.86
C ALA A 276 7.41 -5.48 16.20
N ALA A 277 7.60 -4.82 15.05
CA ALA A 277 8.79 -4.93 14.21
C ALA A 277 9.15 -6.39 13.84
N SER A 278 8.14 -7.22 13.72
CA SER A 278 8.27 -8.64 13.35
C SER A 278 8.25 -8.85 11.84
N LEU A 279 7.73 -7.89 11.09
CA LEU A 279 7.57 -7.92 9.65
C LEU A 279 8.16 -6.66 9.00
N TYR A 280 8.81 -6.84 7.86
CA TYR A 280 9.40 -5.77 7.08
C TYR A 280 8.99 -5.84 5.61
N ASN A 281 8.48 -4.74 5.09
CA ASN A 281 8.15 -4.57 3.67
C ASN A 281 9.39 -4.19 2.87
N ILE A 282 9.62 -4.83 1.73
CA ILE A 282 10.71 -4.48 0.81
C ILE A 282 10.29 -3.26 -0.01
N VAL A 283 10.95 -2.13 0.23
CA VAL A 283 10.57 -0.84 -0.37
C VAL A 283 10.85 -0.81 -1.87
N GLY A 284 9.82 -0.47 -2.67
CA GLY A 284 9.96 -0.35 -4.11
C GLY A 284 10.07 -1.67 -4.87
N PHE A 285 9.67 -2.78 -4.25
CA PHE A 285 9.70 -4.12 -4.82
C PHE A 285 8.32 -4.68 -5.14
N GLN A 286 7.44 -3.89 -5.73
CA GLN A 286 6.25 -4.46 -6.33
C GLN A 286 6.68 -5.50 -7.35
N THR A 287 6.07 -6.69 -7.35
CA THR A 287 6.51 -7.80 -8.19
C THR A 287 5.37 -8.72 -8.60
N HIS A 288 5.46 -9.26 -9.81
CA HIS A 288 4.66 -10.36 -10.36
C HIS A 288 5.43 -11.68 -10.44
N LEU A 289 6.57 -11.77 -9.78
CA LEU A 289 7.33 -13.01 -9.74
C LEU A 289 6.51 -14.14 -9.11
N LYS A 290 6.60 -15.35 -9.69
CA LYS A 290 6.06 -16.55 -9.03
C LYS A 290 6.66 -16.72 -7.63
N TRP A 291 5.87 -17.27 -6.72
CA TRP A 291 6.26 -17.51 -5.33
C TRP A 291 7.59 -18.23 -5.15
N GLY A 292 7.83 -19.28 -5.94
CA GLY A 292 9.10 -20.01 -5.93
C GLY A 292 10.28 -19.14 -6.29
N GLU A 293 10.12 -18.21 -7.23
CA GLU A 293 11.12 -17.25 -7.63
C GLU A 293 11.36 -16.20 -6.54
N GLN A 294 10.30 -15.66 -5.92
CA GLN A 294 10.45 -14.71 -4.82
C GLN A 294 11.23 -15.35 -3.64
N LYS A 295 10.90 -16.59 -3.28
CA LYS A 295 11.59 -17.33 -2.22
C LYS A 295 13.06 -17.57 -2.58
N ARG A 296 13.33 -18.08 -3.78
CA ARG A 296 14.71 -18.36 -4.26
C ARG A 296 15.55 -17.08 -4.27
N ARG A 297 15.00 -15.94 -4.71
CA ARG A 297 15.73 -14.66 -4.77
C ARG A 297 16.01 -14.07 -3.39
N SER A 298 15.13 -14.24 -2.42
CA SER A 298 15.39 -13.85 -1.04
C SER A 298 16.42 -14.74 -0.36
N GLU A 299 16.47 -16.04 -0.68
CA GLU A 299 17.46 -17.00 -0.16
C GLU A 299 18.86 -16.80 -0.77
N GLU A 300 18.98 -16.55 -2.07
CA GLU A 300 20.25 -16.28 -2.76
C GLU A 300 21.00 -15.08 -2.18
N ARG A 301 20.30 -14.13 -1.56
CA ARG A 301 20.91 -12.96 -0.93
C ARG A 301 21.46 -13.19 0.47
N ARG A 302 21.39 -14.37 1.04
CA ARG A 302 21.77 -14.63 2.44
C ARG A 302 21.18 -13.63 3.45
N VAL A 303 19.97 -13.17 3.20
CA VAL A 303 19.09 -12.72 4.23
C VAL A 303 18.64 -14.01 4.92
N GLY A 304 19.30 -14.43 5.97
CA GLY A 304 19.17 -15.67 6.74
C GLY A 304 18.55 -16.90 6.05
N LYS A 305 19.06 -18.08 6.32
CA LYS A 305 18.45 -19.34 5.89
C LYS A 305 17.01 -19.40 6.39
N GLU A 306 16.03 -19.37 5.51
CA GLU A 306 14.58 -19.42 5.74
C GLU A 306 13.86 -18.06 5.76
N CYS A 307 13.63 -17.52 4.57
CA CYS A 307 12.58 -16.54 4.36
C CYS A 307 11.23 -17.27 4.39
N ARG A 308 10.61 -17.36 5.55
CA ARG A 308 9.21 -17.80 5.63
C ARG A 308 8.32 -16.62 5.32
N SER A 309 8.04 -16.40 4.04
CA SER A 309 6.96 -15.52 3.63
C SER A 309 5.65 -16.10 4.16
N ARG A 310 5.07 -15.48 5.18
CA ARG A 310 3.68 -15.74 5.56
C ARG A 310 2.77 -15.00 4.60
N TRP A 311 2.32 -15.73 3.61
CA TRP A 311 1.12 -15.39 2.87
C TRP A 311 0.08 -16.45 3.24
N SER A 312 -0.85 -16.12 4.05
CA SER A 312 -2.10 -16.84 4.23
C SER A 312 -3.24 -15.89 3.93
#